data_6e495f7508d9d20946bcf3bebd860a10
#
_entry.id   6e495f7508d9d20946bcf3bebd860a10
#
_cell.length_a   1.000
_cell.length_b   1.000
_cell.length_c   1.000
_cell.angle_alpha   90.00
_cell.angle_beta   90.00
_cell.angle_gamma   90.00
#
_symmetry.space_group_name_H-M   'P 1'
#
loop_
_entity.id
_entity.type
_entity.pdbx_description
1 polymer ?
#
loop_
_entity_poly.entity_id
_entity_poly.type
_entity_poly.pdbx_seq_one_letter_code
_entity_poly.pdbx_strand_id
1 'polypeptide(L)'
;PIDDAVEYMKAAAKKSYGKKGDAVVQMNWKAIDAGLDAVHKVEVPASWSNPAADPAPKALKGPEALVKQIRDVMEPIARMDGDSLPVSAFEGNVNGEWEQGASAYEKRGTAVMVPEWNAEKCIQCNQCAFVCSHATIRPFCLTADEAAAAPESTKLADTKPKASAYKFTMAVSPLDCM
;
A
#
# COMPACT_ATOMS: atom_id res chain seq x y z
N PRO A 1 -27.62 3.46 -24.99
CA PRO A 1 -26.44 3.12 -25.76
C PRO A 1 -25.22 3.89 -25.22
N ILE A 2 -24.03 3.37 -25.45
CA ILE A 2 -22.81 3.96 -24.90
C ILE A 2 -22.50 5.32 -25.54
N ASP A 3 -22.84 5.47 -26.82
CA ASP A 3 -22.61 6.71 -27.56
C ASP A 3 -23.34 7.91 -26.93
N ASP A 4 -24.60 7.73 -26.53
CA ASP A 4 -25.36 8.76 -25.84
C ASP A 4 -24.70 9.12 -24.48
N ALA A 5 -24.19 8.12 -23.75
CA ALA A 5 -23.49 8.35 -22.50
C ALA A 5 -22.21 9.18 -22.72
N VAL A 6 -21.44 8.90 -23.76
CA VAL A 6 -20.24 9.67 -24.13
C VAL A 6 -20.61 11.11 -24.49
N GLU A 7 -21.67 11.33 -25.27
CA GLU A 7 -22.14 12.68 -25.59
C GLU A 7 -22.54 13.46 -24.34
N TYR A 8 -23.28 12.83 -23.43
CA TYR A 8 -23.67 13.48 -22.16
C TYR A 8 -22.47 13.80 -21.28
N MET A 9 -21.48 12.88 -21.21
CA MET A 9 -20.26 13.13 -20.45
C MET A 9 -19.46 14.28 -21.04
N LYS A 10 -19.32 14.36 -22.38
CA LYS A 10 -18.64 15.45 -23.08
C LYS A 10 -19.37 16.78 -22.89
N ALA A 11 -20.71 16.79 -22.97
CA ALA A 11 -21.50 17.98 -22.72
C ALA A 11 -21.34 18.48 -21.28
N ALA A 12 -21.36 17.58 -20.30
CA ALA A 12 -21.15 17.91 -18.90
C ALA A 12 -19.73 18.46 -18.63
N ALA A 13 -18.72 17.86 -19.23
CA ALA A 13 -17.34 18.34 -19.17
C ALA A 13 -17.22 19.76 -19.76
N LYS A 14 -17.83 20.02 -20.92
CA LYS A 14 -17.86 21.35 -21.53
C LYS A 14 -18.55 22.37 -20.63
N LYS A 15 -19.69 22.01 -20.02
CA LYS A 15 -20.41 22.90 -19.10
C LYS A 15 -19.57 23.23 -17.86
N SER A 16 -18.83 22.26 -17.32
CA SER A 16 -18.04 22.43 -16.09
C SER A 16 -16.72 23.18 -16.34
N TYR A 17 -16.06 22.89 -17.46
CA TYR A 17 -14.70 23.37 -17.72
C TYR A 17 -14.60 24.42 -18.81
N GLY A 18 -15.68 24.76 -19.52
CA GLY A 18 -15.65 25.71 -20.62
C GLY A 18 -15.07 27.07 -20.27
N LYS A 19 -15.31 27.57 -19.06
CA LYS A 19 -14.72 28.82 -18.55
C LYS A 19 -13.19 28.77 -18.38
N LYS A 20 -12.60 27.56 -18.33
CA LYS A 20 -11.14 27.38 -18.20
C LYS A 20 -10.41 27.31 -19.55
N GLY A 21 -11.16 27.43 -20.64
CA GLY A 21 -10.65 27.45 -22.01
C GLY A 21 -10.77 26.10 -22.74
N ASP A 22 -10.76 26.18 -24.08
CA ASP A 22 -11.00 25.02 -24.92
C ASP A 22 -9.94 23.91 -24.74
N ALA A 23 -8.70 24.26 -24.45
CA ALA A 23 -7.66 23.27 -24.20
C ALA A 23 -8.02 22.32 -23.06
N VAL A 24 -8.60 22.84 -21.97
CA VAL A 24 -9.03 22.03 -20.83
C VAL A 24 -10.24 21.18 -21.19
N VAL A 25 -11.18 21.69 -21.96
CA VAL A 25 -12.33 20.92 -22.46
C VAL A 25 -11.87 19.77 -23.33
N GLN A 26 -10.97 20.01 -24.28
CA GLN A 26 -10.42 18.99 -25.17
C GLN A 26 -9.63 17.91 -24.41
N MET A 27 -8.88 18.27 -23.38
CA MET A 27 -8.18 17.32 -22.53
C MET A 27 -9.17 16.37 -21.82
N ASN A 28 -10.26 16.89 -21.28
CA ASN A 28 -11.31 16.07 -20.67
C ASN A 28 -12.03 15.18 -21.69
N TRP A 29 -12.32 15.68 -22.90
CA TRP A 29 -12.91 14.87 -23.95
C TRP A 29 -12.01 13.73 -24.39
N LYS A 30 -10.72 13.97 -24.57
CA LYS A 30 -9.75 12.91 -24.86
C LYS A 30 -9.69 11.84 -23.77
N ALA A 31 -9.81 12.24 -22.50
CA ALA A 31 -9.84 11.28 -21.39
C ALA A 31 -11.12 10.41 -21.42
N ILE A 32 -12.26 11.00 -21.79
CA ILE A 32 -13.54 10.27 -21.96
C ILE A 32 -13.39 9.24 -23.10
N ASP A 33 -12.88 9.67 -24.26
CA ASP A 33 -12.67 8.78 -25.40
C ASP A 33 -11.67 7.66 -25.08
N ALA A 34 -10.53 8.00 -24.46
CA ALA A 34 -9.54 7.02 -24.05
C ALA A 34 -10.07 5.99 -23.05
N GLY A 35 -10.97 6.39 -22.15
CA GLY A 35 -11.64 5.47 -21.24
C GLY A 35 -12.50 4.44 -21.98
N LEU A 36 -13.09 4.82 -23.10
CA LEU A 36 -13.87 3.92 -23.95
C LEU A 36 -12.96 2.97 -24.74
N ASP A 37 -11.93 3.53 -25.37
CA ASP A 37 -10.99 2.78 -26.20
C ASP A 37 -10.13 1.78 -25.39
N ALA A 38 -9.92 2.06 -24.11
CA ALA A 38 -9.14 1.21 -23.21
C ALA A 38 -9.91 -0.04 -22.71
N VAL A 39 -11.22 -0.11 -22.93
CA VAL A 39 -12.01 -1.28 -22.54
C VAL A 39 -11.64 -2.48 -23.42
N HIS A 40 -11.20 -3.56 -22.78
CA HIS A 40 -10.91 -4.81 -23.46
C HIS A 40 -11.62 -5.98 -22.76
N LYS A 41 -11.99 -6.98 -23.57
CA LYS A 41 -12.58 -8.20 -23.06
C LYS A 41 -11.52 -9.03 -22.35
N VAL A 42 -11.79 -9.39 -21.09
CA VAL A 42 -10.95 -10.31 -20.33
C VAL A 42 -11.53 -11.72 -20.45
N GLU A 43 -10.74 -12.66 -20.93
CA GLU A 43 -11.11 -14.07 -20.95
C GLU A 43 -10.92 -14.66 -19.54
N VAL A 44 -12.02 -15.00 -18.90
CA VAL A 44 -12.00 -15.62 -17.57
C VAL A 44 -11.69 -17.12 -17.73
N PRO A 45 -10.60 -17.63 -17.11
CA PRO A 45 -10.27 -19.06 -17.19
C PRO A 45 -11.38 -19.92 -16.61
N ALA A 46 -11.72 -21.02 -17.29
CA ALA A 46 -12.75 -21.96 -16.81
C ALA A 46 -12.43 -22.56 -15.43
N SER A 47 -11.13 -22.61 -15.08
CA SER A 47 -10.69 -23.05 -13.74
C SER A 47 -11.19 -22.19 -12.59
N TRP A 48 -11.58 -20.95 -12.85
CA TRP A 48 -12.15 -20.06 -11.82
C TRP A 48 -13.57 -20.46 -11.39
N SER A 49 -14.26 -21.32 -12.17
CA SER A 49 -15.56 -21.90 -11.78
C SER A 49 -15.42 -22.90 -10.63
N ASN A 50 -14.23 -23.49 -10.45
CA ASN A 50 -13.92 -24.40 -9.37
C ASN A 50 -12.61 -23.91 -8.68
N PRO A 51 -12.66 -22.84 -7.92
CA PRO A 51 -11.47 -22.33 -7.24
C PRO A 51 -10.95 -23.36 -6.24
N ALA A 52 -9.64 -23.47 -6.13
CA ALA A 52 -9.04 -24.18 -5.01
C ALA A 52 -9.51 -23.54 -3.69
N ALA A 53 -9.63 -24.35 -2.63
CA ALA A 53 -9.94 -23.81 -1.31
C ALA A 53 -8.93 -22.71 -0.94
N ASP A 54 -9.40 -21.66 -0.32
CA ASP A 54 -8.55 -20.59 0.17
C ASP A 54 -7.42 -21.18 1.03
N PRO A 55 -6.18 -20.68 0.87
CA PRO A 55 -5.10 -21.09 1.74
C PRO A 55 -5.51 -20.86 3.20
N ALA A 56 -5.15 -21.79 4.07
CA ALA A 56 -5.42 -21.65 5.50
C ALA A 56 -5.00 -20.25 6.00
N PRO A 57 -5.83 -19.61 6.84
CA PRO A 57 -5.51 -18.29 7.37
C PRO A 57 -4.12 -18.28 7.99
N LYS A 58 -3.32 -17.26 7.68
CA LYS A 58 -2.00 -17.12 8.30
C LYS A 58 -2.16 -17.08 9.83
N ALA A 59 -1.35 -17.88 10.52
CA ALA A 59 -1.34 -17.86 11.98
C ALA A 59 -0.97 -16.45 12.47
N LEU A 60 -1.85 -15.84 13.24
CA LEU A 60 -1.61 -14.55 13.89
C LEU A 60 -0.55 -14.77 15.00
N LYS A 61 0.41 -13.86 15.08
CA LYS A 61 1.49 -13.89 16.07
C LYS A 61 1.50 -12.55 16.82
N GLY A 62 1.79 -12.61 18.09
CA GLY A 62 1.91 -11.41 18.94
C GLY A 62 1.21 -11.56 20.29
N PRO A 63 1.15 -10.50 21.07
CA PRO A 63 0.39 -10.46 22.30
C PRO A 63 -1.08 -10.82 22.08
N GLU A 64 -1.72 -11.40 23.10
CA GLU A 64 -3.12 -11.84 23.00
C GLU A 64 -4.08 -10.70 22.65
N ALA A 65 -3.87 -9.51 23.20
CA ALA A 65 -4.67 -8.33 22.91
C ALA A 65 -4.59 -7.95 21.41
N LEU A 66 -3.38 -7.98 20.82
CA LEU A 66 -3.18 -7.73 19.40
C LEU A 66 -3.91 -8.77 18.54
N VAL A 67 -3.71 -10.06 18.83
CA VAL A 67 -4.35 -11.15 18.09
C VAL A 67 -5.88 -11.04 18.16
N LYS A 68 -6.41 -10.74 19.34
CA LYS A 68 -7.84 -10.52 19.54
C LYS A 68 -8.35 -9.35 18.70
N GLN A 69 -7.69 -8.20 18.73
CA GLN A 69 -8.09 -7.02 17.97
C GLN A 69 -8.06 -7.27 16.45
N ILE A 70 -7.05 -7.97 15.97
CA ILE A 70 -6.97 -8.32 14.54
C ILE A 70 -8.14 -9.20 14.15
N ARG A 71 -8.39 -10.28 14.88
CA ARG A 71 -9.43 -11.26 14.57
C ARG A 71 -10.84 -10.68 14.71
N ASP A 72 -11.09 -9.96 15.79
CA ASP A 72 -12.44 -9.57 16.18
C ASP A 72 -12.87 -8.25 15.53
N VAL A 73 -11.91 -7.41 15.08
CA VAL A 73 -12.19 -6.10 14.52
C VAL A 73 -11.60 -5.93 13.12
N MET A 74 -10.28 -6.09 12.98
CA MET A 74 -9.62 -5.74 11.71
C MET A 74 -9.98 -6.69 10.57
N GLU A 75 -10.01 -7.99 10.80
CA GLU A 75 -10.37 -8.96 9.77
C GLU A 75 -11.82 -8.83 9.28
N PRO A 76 -12.84 -8.65 10.14
CA PRO A 76 -14.20 -8.34 9.68
C PRO A 76 -14.26 -7.07 8.83
N ILE A 77 -13.61 -5.99 9.26
CA ILE A 77 -13.56 -4.74 8.48
C ILE A 77 -12.87 -4.97 7.13
N ALA A 78 -11.75 -5.70 7.11
CA ALA A 78 -11.04 -6.00 5.87
C ALA A 78 -11.85 -6.86 4.88
N ARG A 79 -12.76 -7.69 5.40
CA ARG A 79 -13.72 -8.47 4.59
C ARG A 79 -14.97 -7.68 4.18
N MET A 80 -15.02 -6.37 4.45
CA MET A 80 -16.19 -5.52 4.21
C MET A 80 -17.44 -5.91 5.02
N ASP A 81 -17.25 -6.57 6.16
CA ASP A 81 -18.29 -7.01 7.09
C ASP A 81 -18.28 -6.19 8.41
N GLY A 82 -17.73 -4.99 8.36
CA GLY A 82 -17.63 -4.10 9.52
C GLY A 82 -18.98 -3.72 10.14
N ASP A 83 -20.02 -3.65 9.31
CA ASP A 83 -21.38 -3.30 9.78
C ASP A 83 -22.01 -4.40 10.68
N SER A 84 -21.50 -5.62 10.66
CA SER A 84 -21.91 -6.70 11.57
C SER A 84 -21.36 -6.53 12.98
N LEU A 85 -20.35 -5.68 13.17
CA LEU A 85 -19.70 -5.48 14.46
C LEU A 85 -20.59 -4.64 15.40
N PRO A 86 -20.84 -5.12 16.65
CA PRO A 86 -21.52 -4.30 17.64
C PRO A 86 -20.62 -3.16 18.12
N VAL A 87 -21.20 -2.09 18.62
CA VAL A 87 -20.45 -0.95 19.18
C VAL A 87 -19.47 -1.39 20.26
N SER A 88 -19.83 -2.40 21.05
CA SER A 88 -18.98 -2.98 22.10
C SER A 88 -17.70 -3.63 21.58
N ALA A 89 -17.61 -3.97 20.30
CA ALA A 89 -16.36 -4.46 19.70
C ALA A 89 -15.21 -3.42 19.79
N PHE A 90 -15.56 -2.14 19.95
CA PHE A 90 -14.61 -1.03 20.02
C PHE A 90 -14.37 -0.49 21.43
N GLU A 91 -14.86 -1.16 22.48
CA GLU A 91 -14.65 -0.73 23.88
C GLU A 91 -13.18 -0.55 24.25
N GLY A 92 -12.29 -1.38 23.72
CA GLY A 92 -10.83 -1.24 23.90
C GLY A 92 -10.19 -0.07 23.16
N ASN A 93 -10.93 0.60 22.27
CA ASN A 93 -10.41 1.62 21.36
C ASN A 93 -11.07 2.99 21.56
N VAL A 94 -11.71 3.24 22.71
CA VAL A 94 -12.50 4.46 22.97
C VAL A 94 -11.69 5.76 22.83
N ASN A 95 -10.38 5.71 23.04
CA ASN A 95 -9.45 6.82 22.87
C ASN A 95 -8.79 6.85 21.47
N GLY A 96 -9.18 5.97 20.55
CA GLY A 96 -8.53 5.80 19.25
C GLY A 96 -7.19 5.06 19.31
N GLU A 97 -6.86 4.45 20.42
CA GLU A 97 -5.67 3.64 20.60
C GLU A 97 -5.85 2.26 19.95
N TRP A 98 -4.82 1.80 19.26
CA TRP A 98 -4.76 0.48 18.63
C TRP A 98 -3.54 -0.27 19.13
N GLU A 99 -3.63 -1.58 19.18
CA GLU A 99 -2.52 -2.43 19.62
C GLU A 99 -1.30 -2.27 18.70
N GLN A 100 -0.13 -2.13 19.30
CA GLN A 100 1.11 -2.01 18.57
C GLN A 100 1.39 -3.26 17.72
N GLY A 101 1.86 -3.03 16.47
CA GLY A 101 2.11 -4.11 15.53
C GLY A 101 0.93 -4.48 14.65
N ALA A 102 -0.26 -3.90 14.87
CA ALA A 102 -1.45 -4.15 14.05
C ALA A 102 -1.23 -3.89 12.55
N SER A 103 -0.41 -2.90 12.20
CA SER A 103 -0.07 -2.59 10.81
C SER A 103 0.64 -3.73 10.05
N ALA A 104 1.21 -4.72 10.74
CA ALA A 104 1.76 -5.90 10.11
C ALA A 104 0.69 -6.77 9.43
N TYR A 105 -0.54 -6.64 9.87
CA TYR A 105 -1.69 -7.43 9.40
C TYR A 105 -2.64 -6.65 8.48
N GLU A 106 -2.39 -5.36 8.29
CA GLU A 106 -3.10 -4.54 7.32
C GLU A 106 -2.10 -3.93 6.32
N LYS A 107 -2.04 -4.52 5.14
CA LYS A 107 -1.13 -4.12 4.06
C LYS A 107 -1.96 -3.85 2.80
N ARG A 108 -1.96 -2.62 2.33
CA ARG A 108 -2.80 -2.19 1.20
C ARG A 108 -2.16 -2.41 -0.16
N GLY A 109 -0.83 -2.23 -0.27
CA GLY A 109 -0.10 -2.46 -1.51
C GLY A 109 -0.57 -1.58 -2.68
N THR A 110 -0.87 -0.31 -2.42
CA THR A 110 -1.45 0.61 -3.41
C THR A 110 -0.42 1.26 -4.31
N ALA A 111 0.85 1.30 -3.91
CA ALA A 111 1.91 1.92 -4.71
C ALA A 111 2.19 1.11 -5.97
N VAL A 112 2.08 1.77 -7.13
CA VAL A 112 2.49 1.21 -8.43
C VAL A 112 4.02 1.21 -8.56
N MET A 113 4.67 2.21 -7.98
CA MET A 113 6.13 2.36 -7.95
C MET A 113 6.57 2.67 -6.54
N VAL A 114 7.66 2.04 -6.11
CA VAL A 114 8.26 2.26 -4.79
C VAL A 114 9.70 2.74 -4.95
N PRO A 115 10.22 3.55 -4.02
CA PRO A 115 11.60 3.99 -4.09
C PRO A 115 12.56 2.82 -3.85
N GLU A 116 13.64 2.78 -4.60
CA GLU A 116 14.75 1.86 -4.41
C GLU A 116 15.94 2.60 -3.80
N TRP A 117 16.50 2.05 -2.73
CA TRP A 117 17.69 2.62 -2.09
C TRP A 117 18.95 2.38 -2.92
N ASN A 118 19.68 3.45 -3.20
CA ASN A 118 21.00 3.39 -3.80
C ASN A 118 22.08 3.52 -2.72
N ALA A 119 22.70 2.37 -2.39
CA ALA A 119 23.70 2.28 -1.32
C ALA A 119 24.96 3.11 -1.61
N GLU A 120 25.41 3.20 -2.87
CA GLU A 120 26.63 3.90 -3.27
C GLU A 120 26.51 5.43 -3.10
N LYS A 121 25.30 5.97 -3.31
CA LYS A 121 25.03 7.40 -3.18
C LYS A 121 24.57 7.81 -1.78
N CYS A 122 24.37 6.84 -0.89
CA CYS A 122 23.82 7.08 0.44
C CYS A 122 24.85 7.65 1.39
N ILE A 123 24.60 8.82 1.95
CA ILE A 123 25.43 9.44 2.99
C ILE A 123 24.94 9.13 4.42
N GLN A 124 23.95 8.26 4.57
CA GLN A 124 23.37 7.84 5.86
C GLN A 124 22.84 9.00 6.71
N CYS A 125 22.27 10.02 6.08
CA CYS A 125 21.69 11.18 6.77
C CYS A 125 20.27 10.96 7.27
N ASN A 126 19.61 9.87 6.89
CA ASN A 126 18.24 9.48 7.27
C ASN A 126 17.12 10.47 6.86
N GLN A 127 17.43 11.51 6.06
CA GLN A 127 16.41 12.47 5.64
C GLN A 127 15.25 11.83 4.89
N CYS A 128 15.50 10.79 4.07
CA CYS A 128 14.46 10.05 3.38
C CYS A 128 13.47 9.36 4.34
N ALA A 129 13.97 8.83 5.47
CA ALA A 129 13.11 8.26 6.51
C ALA A 129 12.32 9.35 7.25
N PHE A 130 12.93 10.51 7.47
CA PHE A 130 12.29 11.64 8.14
C PHE A 130 11.12 12.24 7.35
N VAL A 131 11.26 12.35 6.04
CA VAL A 131 10.22 12.96 5.19
C VAL A 131 9.16 11.97 4.72
N CYS A 132 9.37 10.68 4.97
CA CYS A 132 8.39 9.65 4.58
C CYS A 132 7.16 9.72 5.47
N SER A 133 6.06 10.26 4.93
CA SER A 133 4.79 10.43 5.67
C SER A 133 4.16 9.11 6.15
N HIS A 134 4.47 7.99 5.48
CA HIS A 134 3.96 6.66 5.84
C HIS A 134 4.96 5.81 6.63
N ALA A 135 6.13 6.35 6.99
CA ALA A 135 7.20 5.65 7.69
C ALA A 135 7.59 4.30 7.02
N THR A 136 7.52 4.24 5.71
CA THR A 136 7.84 3.04 4.93
C THR A 136 9.33 2.91 4.64
N ILE A 137 10.08 4.00 4.75
CA ILE A 137 11.53 4.05 4.57
C ILE A 137 12.17 4.02 5.95
N ARG A 138 12.92 2.95 6.24
CA ARG A 138 13.44 2.67 7.58
C ARG A 138 14.93 2.33 7.53
N PRO A 139 15.78 3.06 8.28
CA PRO A 139 17.19 2.74 8.43
C PRO A 139 17.39 1.60 9.44
N PHE A 140 18.31 0.70 9.13
CA PHE A 140 18.74 -0.35 10.06
C PHE A 140 20.25 -0.45 10.09
N CYS A 141 20.77 -0.78 11.27
CA CYS A 141 22.16 -1.21 11.46
C CYS A 141 22.13 -2.69 11.85
N LEU A 142 22.79 -3.52 11.08
CA LEU A 142 22.84 -4.97 11.26
C LEU A 142 24.20 -5.38 11.83
N THR A 143 24.19 -6.28 12.79
CA THR A 143 25.40 -6.99 13.22
C THR A 143 25.96 -7.85 12.09
N ALA A 144 27.15 -8.39 12.26
CA ALA A 144 27.74 -9.29 11.27
C ALA A 144 26.87 -10.53 11.04
N ASP A 145 26.30 -11.11 12.10
CA ASP A 145 25.47 -12.30 12.02
C ASP A 145 24.13 -12.00 11.34
N GLU A 146 23.51 -10.87 11.68
CA GLU A 146 22.26 -10.42 11.02
C GLU A 146 22.48 -10.09 9.55
N ALA A 147 23.61 -9.48 9.21
CA ALA A 147 23.96 -9.21 7.81
C ALA A 147 24.22 -10.48 7.02
N ALA A 148 24.83 -11.51 7.63
CA ALA A 148 25.05 -12.82 7.01
C ALA A 148 23.73 -13.60 6.85
N ALA A 149 22.78 -13.42 7.76
CA ALA A 149 21.47 -14.06 7.70
C ALA A 149 20.45 -13.30 6.82
N ALA A 150 20.78 -12.08 6.38
CA ALA A 150 19.89 -11.28 5.55
C ALA A 150 19.68 -11.93 4.15
N PRO A 151 18.49 -11.76 3.56
CA PRO A 151 18.25 -12.19 2.18
C PRO A 151 19.31 -11.64 1.22
N GLU A 152 19.73 -12.42 0.22
CA GLU A 152 20.73 -12.01 -0.77
C GLU A 152 20.36 -10.70 -1.51
N SER A 153 19.08 -10.44 -1.65
CA SER A 153 18.58 -9.20 -2.24
C SER A 153 18.76 -7.94 -1.36
N THR A 154 19.18 -8.12 -0.08
CA THR A 154 19.36 -7.01 0.84
C THR A 154 20.64 -6.25 0.50
N LYS A 155 20.49 -5.00 0.05
CA LYS A 155 21.63 -4.12 -0.19
C LYS A 155 22.20 -3.66 1.15
N LEU A 156 23.51 -3.78 1.31
CA LEU A 156 24.25 -3.40 2.52
C LEU A 156 25.32 -2.36 2.17
N ALA A 157 25.57 -1.44 3.07
CA ALA A 157 26.67 -0.48 3.01
C ALA A 157 27.46 -0.50 4.32
N ASP A 158 28.72 -0.08 4.27
CA ASP A 158 29.50 0.12 5.48
C ASP A 158 28.95 1.32 6.26
N THR A 159 28.87 1.18 7.57
CA THR A 159 28.53 2.31 8.43
C THR A 159 29.70 3.28 8.56
N LYS A 160 29.39 4.52 8.98
CA LYS A 160 30.45 5.50 9.30
C LYS A 160 31.39 4.98 10.38
N PRO A 161 32.67 5.44 10.46
CA PRO A 161 33.70 4.87 11.34
C PRO A 161 33.31 4.68 12.80
N LYS A 162 32.43 5.53 13.33
CA LYS A 162 31.95 5.42 14.72
C LYS A 162 31.06 4.21 15.00
N ALA A 163 30.54 3.58 13.96
CA ALA A 163 29.66 2.42 14.04
C ALA A 163 30.16 1.26 13.16
N SER A 164 31.46 1.15 12.95
CA SER A 164 32.11 0.20 12.02
C SER A 164 31.86 -1.27 12.32
N ALA A 165 31.32 -1.60 13.51
CA ALA A 165 30.90 -2.96 13.85
C ALA A 165 29.60 -3.41 13.16
N TYR A 166 28.91 -2.51 12.47
CA TYR A 166 27.61 -2.76 11.87
C TYR A 166 27.64 -2.57 10.35
N LYS A 167 26.71 -3.19 9.66
CA LYS A 167 26.33 -2.88 8.27
C LYS A 167 25.07 -2.05 8.27
N PHE A 168 24.98 -1.09 7.37
CA PHE A 168 23.83 -0.22 7.21
C PHE A 168 22.97 -0.67 6.04
N THR A 169 21.66 -0.61 6.22
CA THR A 169 20.70 -0.76 5.13
C THR A 169 19.53 0.22 5.29
N MET A 170 18.91 0.56 4.17
CA MET A 170 17.66 1.32 4.14
C MET A 170 16.57 0.41 3.55
N ALA A 171 15.71 -0.08 4.40
CA ALA A 171 14.58 -0.88 3.96
C ALA A 171 13.41 -0.01 3.52
N VAL A 172 12.70 -0.46 2.51
CA VAL A 172 11.44 0.12 2.06
C VAL A 172 10.35 -0.93 2.21
N SER A 173 9.24 -0.58 2.85
CA SER A 173 8.06 -1.45 2.93
C SER A 173 7.14 -1.17 1.73
N PRO A 174 7.16 -1.99 0.67
CA PRO A 174 6.43 -1.69 -0.55
C PRO A 174 4.91 -1.76 -0.37
N LEU A 175 4.43 -2.60 0.54
CA LEU A 175 3.00 -2.75 0.81
C LEU A 175 2.40 -1.61 1.65
N ASP A 176 3.25 -0.83 2.30
CA ASP A 176 2.87 0.36 3.09
C ASP A 176 3.10 1.67 2.31
N CYS A 177 3.77 1.61 1.17
CA CYS A 177 4.00 2.77 0.30
C CYS A 177 2.71 3.13 -0.45
N MET A 178 2.50 4.44 -0.65
CA MET A 178 1.32 4.97 -1.34
C MET A 178 1.71 5.98 -2.41
#